data_2b8628b110671b45a5e76164151c4b5f
#
_entry.id   2b8628b110671b45a5e76164151c4b5f
#
_cell.length_a   1.000
_cell.length_b   1.000
_cell.length_c   1.000
_cell.angle_alpha   90.00
_cell.angle_beta   90.00
_cell.angle_gamma   90.00
#
_symmetry.space_group_name_H-M   'P 1'
#
loop_
_entity.id
_entity.type
_entity.pdbx_description
1 polymer ?
#
loop_
_entity_poly.entity_id
_entity_poly.type
_entity_poly.pdbx_seq_one_letter_code
_entity_poly.pdbx_strand_id
1 'polypeptide(L)'
;MRMTFSGWPAEALDFYQGLEADNSKSYWTSHKAVYEEQVLRPMTELVEQLAAELGEPKIFRPYRDIRFSADKTPYKTHIGATVGPHSYVQFSADGLAAGAGRWHLEPDELASYRAAVAADSSGAEIAAIVADLEKAGVEVHGHDSLKSAPRGYSSDHPRIDLLRHKGLTSWQHWDPEPWLQTPSAADRVVSFFRTSAALCAWLSSNVAG
;
A
#
# COMPACT_ATOMS: atom_id res chain seq x y z
N MET A 1 7.11 0.24 -28.08
CA MET A 1 8.25 -0.33 -27.31
C MET A 1 7.83 -0.23 -25.84
N ARG A 2 7.60 -1.35 -25.15
CA ARG A 2 7.31 -1.28 -23.69
C ARG A 2 8.57 -0.74 -23.02
N MET A 3 8.42 0.36 -22.29
CA MET A 3 9.50 0.85 -21.43
C MET A 3 9.65 -0.14 -20.27
N THR A 4 10.85 -0.57 -20.00
CA THR A 4 11.15 -1.52 -18.94
C THR A 4 11.64 -0.72 -17.74
N PHE A 5 11.03 -0.93 -16.59
CA PHE A 5 11.45 -0.31 -15.34
C PHE A 5 12.92 -0.65 -15.04
N SER A 6 13.71 0.36 -14.76
CA SER A 6 15.17 0.22 -14.54
C SER A 6 15.62 0.66 -13.13
N GLY A 7 14.69 1.05 -12.27
CA GLY A 7 14.94 1.60 -10.94
C GLY A 7 14.66 3.10 -10.86
N TRP A 8 14.62 3.63 -9.64
CA TRP A 8 14.60 5.07 -9.40
C TRP A 8 16.02 5.59 -9.26
N PRO A 9 16.44 6.60 -10.02
CA PRO A 9 17.76 7.20 -9.86
C PRO A 9 17.87 7.93 -8.50
N ALA A 10 19.11 8.22 -8.07
CA ALA A 10 19.36 8.90 -6.79
C ALA A 10 18.63 10.24 -6.68
N GLU A 11 18.50 10.96 -7.78
CA GLU A 11 17.80 12.24 -7.87
C GLU A 11 16.33 12.16 -7.48
N ALA A 12 15.71 10.98 -7.52
CA ALA A 12 14.35 10.78 -7.05
C ALA A 12 14.25 10.84 -5.52
N LEU A 13 15.24 10.29 -4.80
CA LEU A 13 15.35 10.42 -3.35
C LEU A 13 15.65 11.87 -2.96
N ASP A 14 16.64 12.50 -3.63
CA ASP A 14 17.04 13.87 -3.40
C ASP A 14 15.86 14.84 -3.60
N PHE A 15 15.02 14.59 -4.62
CA PHE A 15 13.80 15.36 -4.86
C PHE A 15 12.87 15.34 -3.65
N TYR A 16 12.59 14.17 -3.06
CA TYR A 16 11.70 14.08 -1.91
C TYR A 16 12.32 14.61 -0.63
N GLN A 17 13.61 14.41 -0.39
CA GLN A 17 14.33 15.03 0.72
C GLN A 17 14.25 16.56 0.67
N GLY A 18 14.46 17.13 -0.52
CA GLY A 18 14.32 18.57 -0.74
C GLY A 18 12.87 19.06 -0.58
N LEU A 19 11.88 18.29 -1.03
CA LEU A 19 10.46 18.62 -0.87
C LEU A 19 10.00 18.52 0.60
N GLU A 20 10.57 17.64 1.40
CA GLU A 20 10.32 17.59 2.85
C GLU A 20 10.91 18.79 3.57
N ALA A 21 12.09 19.24 3.16
CA ALA A 21 12.73 20.43 3.71
C ALA A 21 12.02 21.73 3.30
N ASP A 22 11.51 21.83 2.08
CA ASP A 22 10.79 22.98 1.52
C ASP A 22 9.57 22.54 0.69
N ASN A 23 8.43 22.29 1.34
CA ASN A 23 7.19 21.94 0.66
C ASN A 23 6.45 23.17 0.13
N SER A 24 7.14 23.97 -0.68
CA SER A 24 6.60 25.19 -1.26
C SER A 24 6.30 25.07 -2.76
N LYS A 25 5.47 25.99 -3.26
CA LYS A 25 5.22 26.13 -4.69
C LYS A 25 6.49 26.51 -5.46
N SER A 26 7.40 27.26 -4.83
CA SER A 26 8.67 27.64 -5.44
C SER A 26 9.57 26.45 -5.69
N TYR A 27 9.78 25.60 -4.66
CA TYR A 27 10.52 24.35 -4.79
C TYR A 27 9.93 23.46 -5.87
N TRP A 28 8.64 23.21 -5.79
CA TRP A 28 7.93 22.38 -6.77
C TRP A 28 8.10 22.88 -8.20
N THR A 29 7.93 24.16 -8.44
CA THR A 29 8.01 24.72 -9.78
C THR A 29 9.42 24.60 -10.37
N SER A 30 10.46 24.81 -9.54
CA SER A 30 11.86 24.71 -9.98
C SER A 30 12.33 23.25 -10.18
N HIS A 31 11.70 22.27 -9.51
CA HIS A 31 12.07 20.84 -9.58
C HIS A 31 11.05 19.98 -10.33
N LYS A 32 10.05 20.59 -10.98
CA LYS A 32 8.98 19.85 -11.67
C LYS A 32 9.51 18.90 -12.74
N ALA A 33 10.52 19.29 -13.48
CA ALA A 33 11.14 18.44 -14.48
C ALA A 33 11.82 17.22 -13.85
N VAL A 34 12.48 17.38 -12.70
CA VAL A 34 13.06 16.26 -11.94
C VAL A 34 11.97 15.31 -11.48
N TYR A 35 10.84 15.82 -10.95
CA TYR A 35 9.70 14.98 -10.58
C TYR A 35 9.18 14.17 -11.78
N GLU A 36 8.97 14.81 -12.92
CA GLU A 36 8.41 14.16 -14.11
C GLU A 36 9.35 13.07 -14.67
N GLU A 37 10.66 13.37 -14.73
CA GLU A 37 11.68 12.50 -15.31
C GLU A 37 12.18 11.40 -14.36
N GLN A 38 12.42 11.75 -13.09
CA GLN A 38 13.14 10.88 -12.17
C GLN A 38 12.21 10.17 -11.16
N VAL A 39 10.96 10.67 -10.96
CA VAL A 39 10.01 10.09 -10.03
C VAL A 39 8.81 9.48 -10.75
N LEU A 40 8.09 10.29 -11.54
CA LEU A 40 6.86 9.88 -12.18
C LEU A 40 7.08 8.84 -13.28
N ARG A 41 8.08 9.04 -14.13
CA ARG A 41 8.39 8.11 -15.21
C ARG A 41 8.75 6.71 -14.68
N PRO A 42 9.68 6.53 -13.73
CA PRO A 42 9.96 5.21 -13.16
C PRO A 42 8.74 4.58 -12.48
N MET A 43 7.92 5.36 -11.76
CA MET A 43 6.66 4.84 -11.20
C MET A 43 5.72 4.35 -12.30
N THR A 44 5.60 5.07 -13.41
CA THR A 44 4.77 4.67 -14.55
C THR A 44 5.26 3.35 -15.14
N GLU A 45 6.57 3.24 -15.38
CA GLU A 45 7.19 2.01 -15.90
C GLU A 45 6.96 0.80 -14.97
N LEU A 46 7.10 1.01 -13.65
CA LEU A 46 6.85 -0.03 -12.66
C LEU A 46 5.39 -0.50 -12.69
N VAL A 47 4.43 0.42 -12.60
CA VAL A 47 3.01 0.03 -12.52
C VAL A 47 2.49 -0.57 -13.83
N GLU A 48 3.02 -0.14 -14.98
CA GLU A 48 2.73 -0.78 -16.27
C GLU A 48 3.27 -2.21 -16.35
N GLN A 49 4.44 -2.48 -15.75
CA GLN A 49 4.98 -3.83 -15.64
C GLN A 49 4.11 -4.71 -14.73
N LEU A 50 3.64 -4.17 -13.60
CA LEU A 50 2.79 -4.87 -12.63
C LEU A 50 1.36 -5.10 -13.17
N ALA A 51 0.88 -4.24 -14.05
CA ALA A 51 -0.49 -4.27 -14.56
C ALA A 51 -0.87 -5.59 -15.25
N ALA A 52 0.09 -6.28 -15.83
CA ALA A 52 -0.13 -7.56 -16.51
C ALA A 52 -0.61 -8.68 -15.55
N GLU A 53 -0.20 -8.64 -14.28
CA GLU A 53 -0.57 -9.63 -13.26
C GLU A 53 -1.67 -9.11 -12.31
N LEU A 54 -1.70 -7.80 -12.02
CA LEU A 54 -2.50 -7.24 -10.92
C LEU A 54 -3.73 -6.45 -11.39
N GLY A 55 -3.78 -5.99 -12.63
CA GLY A 55 -4.87 -5.20 -13.18
C GLY A 55 -4.50 -3.74 -13.43
N GLU A 56 -5.48 -2.90 -13.71
CA GLU A 56 -5.27 -1.52 -14.14
C GLU A 56 -4.56 -0.67 -13.09
N PRO A 57 -3.51 0.10 -13.48
CA PRO A 57 -2.80 0.98 -12.58
C PRO A 57 -3.46 2.35 -12.49
N LYS A 58 -3.31 3.00 -11.33
CA LYS A 58 -3.70 4.38 -11.10
C LYS A 58 -2.68 5.09 -10.24
N ILE A 59 -1.89 5.98 -10.82
CA ILE A 59 -0.96 6.83 -10.09
C ILE A 59 -1.73 8.03 -9.50
N PHE A 60 -1.48 8.33 -8.22
CA PHE A 60 -2.11 9.45 -7.55
C PHE A 60 -1.39 10.76 -7.86
N ARG A 61 -2.17 11.83 -8.01
CA ARG A 61 -1.65 13.19 -8.19
C ARG A 61 -0.77 13.61 -7.00
N PRO A 62 0.26 14.44 -7.21
CA PRO A 62 1.18 14.88 -6.16
C PRO A 62 0.55 15.92 -5.21
N TYR A 63 -0.56 16.53 -5.58
CA TYR A 63 -1.22 17.57 -4.78
C TYR A 63 -2.03 16.98 -3.63
N ARG A 64 -1.94 17.63 -2.46
CA ARG A 64 -2.79 17.32 -1.30
C ARG A 64 -4.11 18.08 -1.37
N ASP A 65 -5.16 17.49 -0.83
CA ASP A 65 -6.39 18.23 -0.52
C ASP A 65 -6.26 18.82 0.89
N ILE A 66 -5.92 20.11 0.93
CA ILE A 66 -5.64 20.81 2.18
C ILE A 66 -6.84 21.57 2.74
N ARG A 67 -8.03 21.46 2.14
CA ARG A 67 -9.22 22.23 2.53
C ARG A 67 -9.56 22.05 4.00
N PHE A 68 -9.53 20.81 4.49
CA PHE A 68 -9.89 20.44 5.86
C PHE A 68 -8.69 19.94 6.69
N SER A 69 -7.47 20.02 6.15
CA SER A 69 -6.26 19.58 6.85
C SER A 69 -5.70 20.70 7.74
N ALA A 70 -5.22 20.35 8.93
CA ALA A 70 -4.43 21.26 9.77
C ALA A 70 -3.06 21.56 9.14
N ASP A 71 -2.44 20.57 8.51
CA ASP A 71 -1.24 20.73 7.72
C ASP A 71 -1.58 21.27 6.32
N LYS A 72 -1.04 22.44 6.00
CA LYS A 72 -1.29 23.20 4.76
C LYS A 72 -0.21 22.99 3.70
N THR A 73 0.72 22.05 3.88
CA THR A 73 1.71 21.72 2.84
C THR A 73 1.00 21.24 1.58
N PRO A 74 1.28 21.84 0.40
CA PRO A 74 0.47 21.62 -0.79
C PRO A 74 0.77 20.30 -1.53
N TYR A 75 1.94 19.69 -1.30
CA TYR A 75 2.40 18.52 -2.02
C TYR A 75 2.56 17.31 -1.10
N LYS A 76 2.31 16.13 -1.64
CA LYS A 76 2.63 14.86 -0.99
C LYS A 76 4.14 14.64 -1.04
N THR A 77 4.71 14.16 0.06
CA THR A 77 6.13 13.78 0.14
C THR A 77 6.39 12.36 -0.36
N HIS A 78 5.49 11.83 -1.16
CA HIS A 78 5.60 10.54 -1.82
C HIS A 78 4.80 10.50 -3.13
N ILE A 79 5.21 9.62 -4.04
CA ILE A 79 4.37 9.15 -5.14
C ILE A 79 3.78 7.81 -4.76
N GLY A 80 2.48 7.64 -4.95
CA GLY A 80 1.79 6.39 -4.70
C GLY A 80 0.92 5.99 -5.87
N ALA A 81 0.73 4.70 -6.05
CA ALA A 81 -0.12 4.13 -7.08
C ALA A 81 -0.86 2.89 -6.58
N THR A 82 -2.08 2.67 -7.05
CA THR A 82 -2.75 1.38 -6.96
C THR A 82 -2.56 0.61 -8.26
N VAL A 83 -2.51 -0.72 -8.19
CA VAL A 83 -2.51 -1.62 -9.34
C VAL A 83 -3.54 -2.69 -9.09
N GLY A 84 -4.64 -2.67 -9.85
CA GLY A 84 -5.82 -3.49 -9.54
C GLY A 84 -6.47 -3.11 -8.20
N PRO A 85 -7.34 -3.98 -7.65
CA PRO A 85 -8.19 -3.63 -6.51
C PRO A 85 -7.50 -3.76 -5.14
N HIS A 86 -6.37 -4.48 -5.05
CA HIS A 86 -5.78 -4.87 -3.78
C HIS A 86 -4.31 -4.48 -3.60
N SER A 87 -3.67 -3.87 -4.59
CA SER A 87 -2.23 -3.62 -4.57
C SER A 87 -1.94 -2.13 -4.57
N TYR A 88 -1.00 -1.73 -3.74
CA TYR A 88 -0.52 -0.36 -3.61
C TYR A 88 1.00 -0.34 -3.57
N VAL A 89 1.62 0.63 -4.20
CA VAL A 89 3.05 0.88 -4.16
C VAL A 89 3.31 2.37 -3.93
N GLN A 90 4.36 2.67 -3.17
CA GLN A 90 4.73 4.04 -2.82
C GLN A 90 6.25 4.19 -2.82
N PHE A 91 6.73 5.34 -3.32
CA PHE A 91 8.12 5.76 -3.23
C PHE A 91 8.22 7.15 -2.59
N SER A 92 9.16 7.35 -1.66
CA SER A 92 9.39 8.59 -0.90
C SER A 92 10.88 8.78 -0.58
N ALA A 93 11.21 9.79 0.20
CA ALA A 93 12.56 9.93 0.78
C ALA A 93 12.95 8.76 1.70
N ASP A 94 11.96 8.11 2.33
CA ASP A 94 12.16 6.93 3.20
C ASP A 94 12.35 5.63 2.41
N GLY A 95 12.31 5.67 1.08
CA GLY A 95 12.49 4.51 0.22
C GLY A 95 11.20 4.02 -0.44
N LEU A 96 11.05 2.70 -0.53
CA LEU A 96 9.96 2.02 -1.23
C LEU A 96 9.05 1.32 -0.24
N ALA A 97 7.75 1.40 -0.44
CA ALA A 97 6.78 0.62 0.31
C ALA A 97 5.76 -0.03 -0.63
N ALA A 98 5.28 -1.20 -0.25
CA ALA A 98 4.19 -1.88 -0.93
C ALA A 98 3.15 -2.34 0.08
N GLY A 99 1.88 -2.26 -0.30
CA GLY A 99 0.75 -2.71 0.49
C GLY A 99 -0.19 -3.58 -0.33
N ALA A 100 -0.80 -4.59 0.28
CA ALA A 100 -1.79 -5.44 -0.37
C ALA A 100 -2.97 -5.74 0.57
N GLY A 101 -4.19 -5.77 0.03
CA GLY A 101 -5.41 -6.03 0.78
C GLY A 101 -6.47 -4.94 0.60
N ARG A 102 -7.27 -4.74 1.64
CA ARG A 102 -8.36 -3.74 1.67
C ARG A 102 -8.10 -2.73 2.79
N TRP A 103 -7.72 -1.52 2.41
CA TRP A 103 -7.43 -0.44 3.37
C TRP A 103 -8.66 -0.03 4.20
N HIS A 104 -9.79 0.07 3.55
CA HIS A 104 -11.07 0.42 4.16
C HIS A 104 -12.15 -0.51 3.62
N LEU A 105 -13.08 -0.89 4.48
CA LEU A 105 -14.26 -1.67 4.15
C LEU A 105 -15.50 -0.82 4.39
N GLU A 106 -16.37 -0.74 3.40
CA GLU A 106 -17.68 -0.12 3.54
C GLU A 106 -18.54 -0.92 4.52
N PRO A 107 -19.62 -0.36 5.09
CA PRO A 107 -20.37 -1.01 6.17
C PRO A 107 -20.81 -2.45 5.87
N ASP A 108 -21.27 -2.73 4.64
CA ASP A 108 -21.73 -4.08 4.25
C ASP A 108 -20.55 -5.03 4.05
N GLU A 109 -19.46 -4.55 3.46
CA GLU A 109 -18.19 -5.28 3.35
C GLU A 109 -17.61 -5.61 4.73
N LEU A 110 -17.66 -4.65 5.66
CA LEU A 110 -17.18 -4.84 7.03
C LEU A 110 -18.04 -5.86 7.80
N ALA A 111 -19.35 -5.91 7.54
CA ALA A 111 -20.22 -6.92 8.11
C ALA A 111 -19.87 -8.32 7.58
N SER A 112 -19.67 -8.45 6.25
CA SER A 112 -19.23 -9.69 5.60
C SER A 112 -17.86 -10.14 6.10
N TYR A 113 -16.89 -9.23 6.19
CA TYR A 113 -15.56 -9.49 6.74
C TYR A 113 -15.65 -10.07 8.17
N ARG A 114 -16.38 -9.41 9.05
CA ARG A 114 -16.53 -9.87 10.44
C ARG A 114 -17.21 -11.22 10.56
N ALA A 115 -18.24 -11.47 9.75
CA ALA A 115 -18.89 -12.76 9.70
C ALA A 115 -17.92 -13.87 9.25
N ALA A 116 -17.11 -13.61 8.22
CA ALA A 116 -16.12 -14.56 7.73
C ALA A 116 -14.98 -14.81 8.73
N VAL A 117 -14.48 -13.76 9.41
CA VAL A 117 -13.48 -13.89 10.48
C VAL A 117 -14.02 -14.68 11.68
N ALA A 118 -15.30 -14.51 12.03
CA ALA A 118 -15.91 -15.21 13.15
C ALA A 118 -16.20 -16.68 12.84
N ALA A 119 -16.45 -17.03 11.59
CA ALA A 119 -16.75 -18.42 11.18
C ALA A 119 -15.55 -19.36 11.40
N ASP A 120 -15.82 -20.64 11.66
CA ASP A 120 -14.79 -21.61 12.02
C ASP A 120 -13.78 -21.83 10.89
N SER A 121 -14.25 -22.11 9.68
CA SER A 121 -13.39 -22.44 8.54
C SER A 121 -12.64 -21.22 8.00
N SER A 122 -13.38 -20.20 7.50
CA SER A 122 -12.78 -19.01 6.91
C SER A 122 -11.99 -18.18 7.93
N GLY A 123 -12.41 -18.16 9.19
CA GLY A 123 -11.69 -17.51 10.27
C GLY A 123 -10.39 -18.21 10.65
N ALA A 124 -10.34 -19.54 10.63
CA ALA A 124 -9.10 -20.29 10.81
C ALA A 124 -8.13 -20.07 9.63
N GLU A 125 -8.67 -20.04 8.40
CA GLU A 125 -7.90 -19.77 7.19
C GLU A 125 -7.22 -18.41 7.24
N ILE A 126 -7.97 -17.32 7.53
CA ILE A 126 -7.34 -15.99 7.59
C ILE A 126 -6.33 -15.86 8.73
N ALA A 127 -6.56 -16.51 9.87
CA ALA A 127 -5.60 -16.52 10.96
C ALA A 127 -4.30 -17.21 10.55
N ALA A 128 -4.37 -18.31 9.79
CA ALA A 128 -3.19 -18.99 9.24
C ALA A 128 -2.45 -18.12 8.22
N ILE A 129 -3.17 -17.47 7.29
CA ILE A 129 -2.60 -16.57 6.30
C ILE A 129 -1.84 -15.43 6.98
N VAL A 130 -2.42 -14.79 8.00
CA VAL A 130 -1.78 -13.72 8.77
C VAL A 130 -0.50 -14.22 9.44
N ALA A 131 -0.57 -15.37 10.12
CA ALA A 131 0.59 -15.96 10.78
C ALA A 131 1.72 -16.31 9.80
N ASP A 132 1.41 -16.75 8.59
CA ASP A 132 2.42 -17.07 7.57
C ASP A 132 3.04 -15.79 6.97
N LEU A 133 2.27 -14.71 6.80
CA LEU A 133 2.80 -13.40 6.39
C LEU A 133 3.75 -12.83 7.46
N GLU A 134 3.36 -12.87 8.72
CA GLU A 134 4.20 -12.40 9.84
C GLU A 134 5.51 -13.20 9.95
N LYS A 135 5.46 -14.53 9.76
CA LYS A 135 6.68 -15.37 9.69
C LYS A 135 7.59 -15.00 8.52
N ALA A 136 7.02 -14.56 7.41
CA ALA A 136 7.76 -14.07 6.25
C ALA A 136 8.32 -12.65 6.44
N GLY A 137 8.10 -12.01 7.60
CA GLY A 137 8.53 -10.65 7.90
C GLY A 137 7.67 -9.57 7.25
N VAL A 138 6.45 -9.92 6.83
CA VAL A 138 5.47 -8.99 6.27
C VAL A 138 4.56 -8.51 7.40
N GLU A 139 4.44 -7.20 7.55
CA GLU A 139 3.54 -6.62 8.54
C GLU A 139 2.08 -6.79 8.10
N VAL A 140 1.21 -7.21 9.03
CA VAL A 140 -0.23 -7.27 8.79
C VAL A 140 -0.96 -6.44 9.82
N HIS A 141 -1.76 -5.50 9.36
CA HIS A 141 -2.54 -4.65 10.25
C HIS A 141 -3.82 -4.15 9.60
N GLY A 142 -4.75 -3.72 10.44
CA GLY A 142 -5.98 -3.08 10.01
C GLY A 142 -5.88 -1.57 10.11
N HIS A 143 -6.37 -0.88 9.11
CA HIS A 143 -6.62 0.54 9.23
C HIS A 143 -7.79 0.79 10.19
N ASP A 144 -7.65 1.77 11.08
CA ASP A 144 -8.70 2.23 11.98
C ASP A 144 -9.36 1.09 12.80
N SER A 145 -8.57 0.48 13.68
CA SER A 145 -9.04 -0.62 14.53
C SER A 145 -9.83 -0.14 15.74
N LEU A 146 -10.91 -0.86 16.09
CA LEU A 146 -11.69 -0.59 17.30
C LEU A 146 -10.88 -0.92 18.56
N LYS A 147 -11.03 -0.11 19.59
CA LYS A 147 -10.44 -0.37 20.93
C LYS A 147 -11.16 -1.49 21.69
N SER A 148 -12.45 -1.68 21.45
CA SER A 148 -13.30 -2.69 22.07
C SER A 148 -13.80 -3.70 21.05
N ALA A 149 -14.43 -4.78 21.53
CA ALA A 149 -15.08 -5.75 20.67
C ALA A 149 -16.17 -5.08 19.80
N PRO A 150 -16.28 -5.44 18.51
CA PRO A 150 -17.38 -4.97 17.68
C PRO A 150 -18.72 -5.47 18.22
N ARG A 151 -19.79 -4.72 17.97
CA ARG A 151 -21.14 -5.12 18.39
C ARG A 151 -21.49 -6.50 17.83
N GLY A 152 -21.97 -7.39 18.70
CA GLY A 152 -22.37 -8.75 18.37
C GLY A 152 -21.27 -9.81 18.50
N TYR A 153 -20.05 -9.41 18.88
CA TYR A 153 -18.93 -10.33 19.09
C TYR A 153 -18.40 -10.25 20.53
N SER A 154 -18.02 -11.41 21.09
CA SER A 154 -17.42 -11.47 22.44
C SER A 154 -16.00 -10.87 22.43
N SER A 155 -15.63 -10.21 23.54
CA SER A 155 -14.25 -9.79 23.80
C SER A 155 -13.26 -10.96 23.89
N ASP A 156 -13.76 -12.14 24.22
CA ASP A 156 -12.98 -13.37 24.41
C ASP A 156 -12.90 -14.21 23.12
N HIS A 157 -13.40 -13.68 22.00
CA HIS A 157 -13.33 -14.39 20.71
C HIS A 157 -11.87 -14.64 20.32
N PRO A 158 -11.48 -15.87 19.90
CA PRO A 158 -10.07 -16.22 19.63
C PRO A 158 -9.42 -15.37 18.53
N ARG A 159 -10.20 -14.76 17.66
CA ARG A 159 -9.77 -13.87 16.58
C ARG A 159 -10.23 -12.42 16.78
N ILE A 160 -10.35 -11.98 18.05
CA ILE A 160 -10.90 -10.66 18.38
C ILE A 160 -10.09 -9.51 17.77
N ASP A 161 -8.78 -9.67 17.66
CA ASP A 161 -7.91 -8.63 17.09
C ASP A 161 -8.22 -8.42 15.60
N LEU A 162 -8.44 -9.48 14.83
CA LEU A 162 -8.89 -9.38 13.44
C LEU A 162 -10.29 -8.76 13.33
N LEU A 163 -11.22 -9.11 14.23
CA LEU A 163 -12.59 -8.56 14.24
C LEU A 163 -12.64 -7.05 14.53
N ARG A 164 -11.63 -6.50 15.22
CA ARG A 164 -11.53 -5.06 15.52
C ARG A 164 -11.16 -4.23 14.30
N HIS A 165 -10.53 -4.82 13.30
CA HIS A 165 -10.09 -4.09 12.10
C HIS A 165 -11.26 -3.61 11.24
N LYS A 166 -11.10 -2.45 10.59
CA LYS A 166 -12.03 -1.89 9.60
C LYS A 166 -11.49 -1.96 8.17
N GLY A 167 -10.44 -2.69 7.99
CA GLY A 167 -9.76 -3.08 6.77
C GLY A 167 -8.65 -4.05 7.16
N LEU A 168 -8.10 -4.77 6.23
CA LEU A 168 -6.98 -5.70 6.47
C LEU A 168 -6.00 -5.60 5.32
N THR A 169 -4.74 -5.26 5.66
CA THR A 169 -3.66 -5.07 4.70
C THR A 169 -2.38 -5.69 5.19
N SER A 170 -1.61 -6.22 4.27
CA SER A 170 -0.19 -6.54 4.46
C SER A 170 0.66 -5.40 3.95
N TRP A 171 1.82 -5.17 4.59
CA TRP A 171 2.76 -4.11 4.23
C TRP A 171 4.19 -4.58 4.30
N GLN A 172 4.99 -4.06 3.39
CA GLN A 172 6.43 -4.16 3.40
C GLN A 172 7.02 -2.79 3.11
N HIS A 173 7.98 -2.41 3.94
CA HIS A 173 8.78 -1.22 3.76
C HIS A 173 10.24 -1.60 3.51
N TRP A 174 10.91 -0.86 2.64
CA TRP A 174 12.32 -1.02 2.33
C TRP A 174 13.00 0.35 2.38
N ASP A 175 14.00 0.45 3.25
CA ASP A 175 14.83 1.64 3.37
C ASP A 175 15.54 1.98 2.05
N PRO A 176 16.00 3.24 1.88
CA PRO A 176 16.77 3.65 0.70
C PRO A 176 18.09 2.88 0.61
N GLU A 177 18.19 1.97 -0.35
CA GLU A 177 19.36 1.17 -0.63
C GLU A 177 19.71 1.22 -2.13
N PRO A 178 20.98 0.93 -2.53
CA PRO A 178 21.43 1.01 -3.92
C PRO A 178 20.62 0.19 -4.92
N TRP A 179 19.97 -0.89 -4.50
CA TRP A 179 19.14 -1.72 -5.38
C TRP A 179 17.87 -0.99 -5.86
N LEU A 180 17.41 0.09 -5.16
CA LEU A 180 16.31 0.94 -5.65
C LEU A 180 16.60 1.54 -7.03
N GLN A 181 17.87 1.74 -7.35
CA GLN A 181 18.33 2.28 -8.63
C GLN A 181 18.45 1.21 -9.74
N THR A 182 17.95 0.01 -9.49
CA THR A 182 18.07 -1.14 -10.40
C THR A 182 16.71 -1.81 -10.62
N PRO A 183 16.58 -2.68 -11.64
CA PRO A 183 15.37 -3.47 -11.86
C PRO A 183 14.97 -4.34 -10.67
N SER A 184 15.89 -4.65 -9.74
CA SER A 184 15.60 -5.45 -8.53
C SER A 184 14.53 -4.84 -7.65
N ALA A 185 14.25 -3.52 -7.76
CA ALA A 185 13.16 -2.90 -7.04
C ALA A 185 11.79 -3.46 -7.50
N ALA A 186 11.61 -3.68 -8.81
CA ALA A 186 10.40 -4.33 -9.33
C ALA A 186 10.28 -5.78 -8.85
N ASP A 187 11.39 -6.53 -8.84
CA ASP A 187 11.38 -7.93 -8.40
C ASP A 187 10.95 -8.07 -6.94
N ARG A 188 11.41 -7.14 -6.07
CA ARG A 188 11.00 -7.11 -4.66
C ARG A 188 9.50 -6.82 -4.49
N VAL A 189 8.98 -5.86 -5.24
CA VAL A 189 7.54 -5.52 -5.24
C VAL A 189 6.70 -6.71 -5.73
N VAL A 190 7.11 -7.35 -6.83
CA VAL A 190 6.44 -8.56 -7.35
C VAL A 190 6.47 -9.69 -6.32
N SER A 191 7.62 -9.93 -5.68
CA SER A 191 7.76 -10.95 -4.65
C SER A 191 6.81 -10.70 -3.47
N PHE A 192 6.73 -9.45 -3.00
CA PHE A 192 5.79 -9.05 -1.94
C PHE A 192 4.34 -9.32 -2.32
N PHE A 193 3.90 -8.93 -3.53
CA PHE A 193 2.52 -9.16 -3.96
C PHE A 193 2.20 -10.65 -4.09
N ARG A 194 3.15 -11.47 -4.54
CA ARG A 194 2.98 -12.93 -4.58
C ARG A 194 2.87 -13.53 -3.17
N THR A 195 3.68 -13.06 -2.22
CA THR A 195 3.59 -13.46 -0.81
C THR A 195 2.22 -13.09 -0.21
N SER A 196 1.68 -11.92 -0.58
CA SER A 196 0.39 -11.41 -0.09
C SER A 196 -0.83 -11.95 -0.86
N ALA A 197 -0.64 -12.76 -1.90
CA ALA A 197 -1.72 -13.20 -2.80
C ALA A 197 -2.83 -13.97 -2.07
N ALA A 198 -2.49 -14.81 -1.08
CA ALA A 198 -3.45 -15.55 -0.28
C ALA A 198 -4.38 -14.64 0.52
N LEU A 199 -3.86 -13.54 1.10
CA LEU A 199 -4.66 -12.52 1.78
C LEU A 199 -5.65 -11.84 0.83
N CYS A 200 -5.20 -11.42 -0.34
CA CYS A 200 -6.05 -10.80 -1.35
C CYS A 200 -7.14 -11.75 -1.87
N ALA A 201 -6.81 -13.02 -2.09
CA ALA A 201 -7.75 -14.05 -2.51
C ALA A 201 -8.82 -14.30 -1.43
N TRP A 202 -8.41 -14.40 -0.17
CA TRP A 202 -9.34 -14.56 0.95
C TRP A 202 -10.30 -13.38 1.06
N LEU A 203 -9.79 -12.14 0.97
CA LEU A 203 -10.60 -10.92 0.99
C LEU A 203 -11.59 -10.88 -0.17
N SER A 204 -11.15 -11.22 -1.37
CA SER A 204 -12.03 -11.26 -2.56
C SER A 204 -13.14 -12.30 -2.45
N SER A 205 -12.89 -13.43 -1.77
CA SER A 205 -13.84 -14.54 -1.66
C SER A 205 -14.84 -14.36 -0.51
N ASN A 206 -14.46 -13.63 0.53
CA ASN A 206 -15.23 -13.54 1.78
C ASN A 206 -15.79 -12.16 2.07
N VAL A 207 -15.30 -11.12 1.39
CA VAL A 207 -15.73 -9.74 1.59
C VAL A 207 -16.50 -9.31 0.33
N ALA A 208 -17.79 -9.63 0.32
CA ALA A 208 -18.69 -9.19 -0.75
C ALA A 208 -18.96 -7.69 -0.65
N GLY A 209 -18.82 -6.97 -1.76
CA GLY A 209 -19.26 -5.60 -1.98
C GLY A 209 -20.28 -5.59 -3.10
#